data_129cc8b6d556e0b1091230241bba2474
#
_entry.id   129cc8b6d556e0b1091230241bba2474
#
_cell.length_a   1.000
_cell.length_b   1.000
_cell.length_c   1.000
_cell.angle_alpha   90.00
_cell.angle_beta   90.00
_cell.angle_gamma   90.00
#
_symmetry.space_group_name_H-M   'P 1'
#
loop_
_entity.id
_entity.type
_entity.pdbx_description
1 polymer ?
#
loop_
_entity_poly.entity_id
_entity_poly.type
_entity_poly.pdbx_seq_one_letter_code
_entity_poly.pdbx_strand_id
1 'polypeptide(L)'
;NGNNELDRALAEGIHLCNIERNGDVVEMTSYAPLLCKNGYSNWNPDMIYFDNSEKIRLTESYKMQKMFGQHAGDTYVVSELNLPAALKRYVGTSVVKDSKTGKTWLKVVNALPRTLKLQVNGLGSKAVEVKARSSQVFEL
;
A
#
# COMPACT_ATOMS: atom_id res chain seq x y z
N ASN A 1 13.11 -11.61 12.65
CA ASN A 1 11.67 -11.23 12.69
C ASN A 1 11.26 -10.11 11.74
N GLY A 2 12.19 -9.53 10.95
CA GLY A 2 11.85 -8.50 9.95
C GLY A 2 10.95 -8.98 8.81
N ASN A 3 11.03 -10.25 8.45
CA ASN A 3 10.18 -10.84 7.40
C ASN A 3 8.69 -10.80 7.76
N ASN A 4 8.33 -11.02 9.02
CA ASN A 4 6.93 -11.00 9.46
C ASN A 4 6.33 -9.59 9.46
N GLU A 5 7.12 -8.56 9.77
CA GLU A 5 6.67 -7.16 9.70
C GLU A 5 6.40 -6.73 8.26
N LEU A 6 7.28 -7.09 7.31
CA LEU A 6 7.09 -6.82 5.90
C LEU A 6 5.88 -7.58 5.33
N ASP A 7 5.68 -8.84 5.66
CA ASP A 7 4.55 -9.64 5.20
C ASP A 7 3.22 -9.02 5.63
N ARG A 8 3.14 -8.54 6.86
CA ARG A 8 1.96 -7.81 7.36
C ARG A 8 1.73 -6.53 6.57
N ALA A 9 2.76 -5.73 6.37
CA ALA A 9 2.66 -4.48 5.62
C ALA A 9 2.20 -4.72 4.17
N LEU A 10 2.68 -5.78 3.53
CA LEU A 10 2.24 -6.14 2.18
C LEU A 10 0.76 -6.57 2.17
N ALA A 11 0.32 -7.37 3.14
CA ALA A 11 -1.09 -7.74 3.26
C ALA A 11 -1.98 -6.51 3.51
N GLU A 12 -1.55 -5.60 4.38
CA GLU A 12 -2.21 -4.31 4.61
C GLU A 12 -2.27 -3.48 3.33
N GLY A 13 -1.19 -3.41 2.56
CA GLY A 13 -1.15 -2.68 1.29
C GLY A 13 -2.12 -3.24 0.25
N ILE A 14 -2.23 -4.56 0.13
CA ILE A 14 -3.24 -5.21 -0.73
C ILE A 14 -4.65 -4.83 -0.26
N HIS A 15 -4.89 -4.83 1.05
CA HIS A 15 -6.17 -4.41 1.62
C HIS A 15 -6.46 -2.93 1.31
N LEU A 16 -5.48 -2.04 1.45
CA LEU A 16 -5.63 -0.62 1.12
C LEU A 16 -5.95 -0.40 -0.38
N CYS A 17 -5.36 -1.18 -1.28
CA CYS A 17 -5.75 -1.16 -2.69
C CYS A 17 -7.23 -1.52 -2.87
N ASN A 18 -7.72 -2.53 -2.15
CA ASN A 18 -9.13 -2.91 -2.20
C ASN A 18 -10.05 -1.85 -1.59
N ILE A 19 -9.60 -1.14 -0.55
CA ILE A 19 -10.32 0.00 0.03
C ILE A 19 -10.45 1.13 -1.00
N GLU A 20 -9.39 1.51 -1.68
CA GLU A 20 -9.45 2.52 -2.74
C GLU A 20 -10.38 2.10 -3.89
N ARG A 21 -10.42 0.79 -4.21
CA ARG A 21 -11.36 0.22 -5.20
C ARG A 21 -12.82 0.31 -4.79
N ASN A 22 -13.10 0.47 -3.52
CA ASN A 22 -14.44 0.60 -2.94
C ASN A 22 -14.67 1.99 -2.34
N GLY A 23 -14.06 3.02 -2.92
CA GLY A 23 -14.17 4.39 -2.48
C GLY A 23 -15.57 5.01 -2.61
N ASP A 24 -16.50 4.32 -3.26
CA ASP A 24 -17.93 4.65 -3.29
C ASP A 24 -18.64 4.36 -1.95
N VAL A 25 -18.09 3.46 -1.14
CA VAL A 25 -18.66 3.06 0.16
C VAL A 25 -17.70 3.27 1.34
N VAL A 26 -16.40 3.36 1.10
CA VAL A 26 -15.39 3.56 2.15
C VAL A 26 -14.81 4.97 2.04
N GLU A 27 -15.21 5.83 2.94
CA GLU A 27 -14.75 7.23 2.95
C GLU A 27 -13.43 7.42 3.70
N MET A 28 -13.19 6.63 4.75
CA MET A 28 -12.02 6.80 5.60
C MET A 28 -11.59 5.49 6.24
N THR A 29 -10.30 5.34 6.43
CA THR A 29 -9.69 4.26 7.22
C THR A 29 -8.76 4.82 8.27
N SER A 30 -8.62 4.11 9.38
CA SER A 30 -7.73 4.48 10.48
C SER A 30 -6.93 3.26 10.91
N TYR A 31 -5.62 3.44 11.05
CA TYR A 31 -4.74 2.39 11.59
C TYR A 31 -4.78 2.40 13.12
N ALA A 32 -4.93 1.24 13.72
CA ALA A 32 -4.88 1.08 15.16
C ALA A 32 -4.17 -0.24 15.55
N PRO A 33 -3.32 -0.23 16.57
CA PRO A 33 -2.83 0.93 17.33
C PRO A 33 -1.77 1.73 16.58
N LEU A 34 -1.80 3.04 16.77
CA LEU A 34 -0.89 3.96 16.06
C LEU A 34 0.49 4.06 16.72
N LEU A 35 0.51 4.30 18.02
CA LEU A 35 1.72 4.61 18.78
C LEU A 35 1.94 3.61 19.90
N CYS A 36 3.19 3.22 20.09
CA CYS A 36 3.61 2.37 21.18
C CYS A 36 4.88 2.89 21.85
N LYS A 37 4.82 3.12 23.15
CA LYS A 37 6.02 3.29 23.96
C LYS A 37 6.64 1.92 24.23
N ASN A 38 7.92 1.75 23.90
CA ASN A 38 8.63 0.49 24.10
C ASN A 38 8.46 -0.03 25.54
N GLY A 39 8.05 -1.29 25.67
CA GLY A 39 7.84 -1.96 26.96
C GLY A 39 6.50 -1.67 27.65
N TYR A 40 5.61 -0.87 27.04
CA TYR A 40 4.35 -0.46 27.65
C TYR A 40 3.11 -0.81 26.82
N SER A 41 3.25 -1.66 25.80
CA SER A 41 2.13 -2.10 24.98
C SER A 41 1.65 -3.48 25.40
N ASN A 42 0.32 -3.61 25.51
CA ASN A 42 -0.36 -4.91 25.61
C ASN A 42 -0.77 -5.44 24.23
N TRP A 43 -0.43 -4.70 23.18
CA TRP A 43 -0.81 -4.99 21.81
C TRP A 43 0.43 -5.04 20.91
N ASN A 44 0.43 -5.91 19.93
CA ASN A 44 1.50 -6.03 18.94
C ASN A 44 0.93 -6.64 17.65
N PRO A 45 1.10 -6.02 16.49
CA PRO A 45 2.00 -4.89 16.22
C PRO A 45 1.34 -3.52 16.39
N ASP A 46 2.18 -2.51 16.62
CA ASP A 46 1.83 -1.08 16.53
C ASP A 46 2.52 -0.46 15.31
N MET A 47 2.09 0.71 14.86
CA MET A 47 2.64 1.32 13.64
C MET A 47 3.95 2.06 13.89
N ILE A 48 4.05 2.78 15.01
CA ILE A 48 5.20 3.62 15.37
C ILE A 48 5.62 3.31 16.81
N TYR A 49 6.88 2.97 17.00
CA TYR A 49 7.45 2.72 18.32
C TYR A 49 8.36 3.86 18.73
N PHE A 50 8.34 4.23 20.00
CA PHE A 50 9.18 5.26 20.58
C PHE A 50 9.63 4.90 22.01
N ASP A 51 10.66 5.57 22.50
CA ASP A 51 11.14 5.47 23.86
C ASP A 51 11.45 6.86 24.45
N ASN A 52 12.03 6.90 25.65
CA ASN A 52 12.38 8.16 26.30
C ASN A 52 13.66 8.81 25.73
N SER A 53 14.32 8.19 24.76
CA SER A 53 15.61 8.64 24.19
C SER A 53 15.45 9.46 22.90
N GLU A 54 14.24 9.95 22.60
CA GLU A 54 13.91 10.65 21.35
C GLU A 54 14.04 9.79 20.08
N LYS A 55 14.30 8.49 20.23
CA LYS A 55 14.34 7.56 19.10
C LYS A 55 12.96 7.09 18.73
N ILE A 56 12.67 7.15 17.44
CA ILE A 56 11.43 6.68 16.84
C ILE A 56 11.74 5.57 15.84
N ARG A 57 11.03 4.47 15.93
CA ARG A 57 11.09 3.39 14.95
C ARG A 57 9.80 3.37 14.13
N LEU A 58 9.93 3.65 12.85
CA LEU A 58 8.84 3.57 11.88
C LEU A 58 8.82 2.16 11.29
N THR A 59 7.67 1.48 11.39
CA THR A 59 7.52 0.11 10.88
C THR A 59 7.28 0.07 9.36
N GLU A 60 7.32 -1.12 8.78
CA GLU A 60 6.94 -1.31 7.38
C GLU A 60 5.46 -0.95 7.13
N SER A 61 4.58 -1.18 8.11
CA SER A 61 3.19 -0.72 8.06
C SER A 61 3.08 0.82 7.99
N TYR A 62 3.92 1.54 8.73
CA TYR A 62 3.99 3.00 8.59
C TYR A 62 4.37 3.44 7.17
N LYS A 63 5.38 2.82 6.59
CA LYS A 63 5.82 3.14 5.23
C LYS A 63 4.71 2.86 4.20
N MET A 64 3.99 1.76 4.37
CA MET A 64 2.85 1.41 3.53
C MET A 64 1.73 2.45 3.64
N GLN A 65 1.30 2.79 4.85
CA GLN A 65 0.27 3.82 5.09
C GLN A 65 0.70 5.19 4.53
N LYS A 66 1.96 5.57 4.73
CA LYS A 66 2.52 6.81 4.19
C LYS A 66 2.46 6.84 2.66
N MET A 67 2.80 5.74 1.99
CA MET A 67 2.73 5.63 0.54
C MET A 67 1.33 5.92 0.03
N PHE A 68 0.31 5.33 0.63
CA PHE A 68 -1.09 5.57 0.27
C PHE A 68 -1.53 7.00 0.58
N GLY A 69 -1.20 7.51 1.78
CA GLY A 69 -1.60 8.85 2.19
C GLY A 69 -0.97 9.98 1.36
N GLN A 70 0.27 9.80 0.92
CA GLN A 70 0.96 10.80 0.09
C GLN A 70 0.54 10.78 -1.39
N HIS A 71 -0.12 9.71 -1.83
CA HIS A 71 -0.58 9.53 -3.21
C HIS A 71 -2.09 9.27 -3.24
N ALA A 72 -2.82 9.99 -2.40
CA ALA A 72 -4.28 9.91 -2.36
C ALA A 72 -4.91 10.59 -3.59
N GLY A 73 -6.14 10.23 -3.86
CA GLY A 73 -6.98 10.84 -4.88
C GLY A 73 -8.43 10.91 -4.41
N ASP A 74 -9.20 11.74 -5.07
CA ASP A 74 -10.64 11.90 -4.81
C ASP A 74 -11.50 11.13 -5.81
N THR A 75 -10.88 10.51 -6.80
CA THR A 75 -11.57 9.73 -7.84
C THR A 75 -10.87 8.40 -8.03
N TYR A 76 -11.60 7.30 -7.82
CA TYR A 76 -11.13 5.98 -8.20
C TYR A 76 -11.26 5.79 -9.72
N VAL A 77 -10.18 5.34 -10.35
CA VAL A 77 -10.18 5.00 -11.78
C VAL A 77 -10.35 3.49 -11.90
N VAL A 78 -11.45 3.06 -12.50
CA VAL A 78 -11.76 1.64 -12.70
C VAL A 78 -10.62 0.98 -13.46
N SER A 79 -10.04 -0.05 -12.89
CA SER A 79 -8.91 -0.77 -13.46
C SER A 79 -9.01 -2.26 -13.15
N GLU A 80 -8.48 -3.07 -14.05
CA GLU A 80 -8.49 -4.52 -13.94
C GLU A 80 -7.07 -5.07 -13.98
N LEU A 81 -6.76 -5.98 -13.06
CA LEU A 81 -5.49 -6.69 -13.02
C LEU A 81 -5.66 -8.06 -13.68
N ASN A 82 -5.01 -8.26 -14.83
CA ASN A 82 -5.04 -9.52 -15.55
C ASN A 82 -3.85 -10.41 -15.15
N LEU A 83 -4.08 -11.24 -14.14
CA LEU A 83 -3.15 -12.27 -13.65
C LEU A 83 -3.90 -13.60 -13.45
N PRO A 84 -3.18 -14.74 -13.49
CA PRO A 84 -3.75 -16.01 -13.05
C PRO A 84 -4.39 -15.92 -11.68
N ALA A 85 -5.56 -16.52 -11.49
CA ALA A 85 -6.34 -16.44 -10.24
C ALA A 85 -5.52 -16.81 -8.99
N ALA A 86 -4.64 -17.81 -9.10
CA ALA A 86 -3.76 -18.23 -8.01
C ALA A 86 -2.79 -17.14 -7.53
N LEU A 87 -2.47 -16.16 -8.37
CA LEU A 87 -1.55 -15.07 -8.07
C LEU A 87 -2.26 -13.78 -7.63
N LYS A 88 -3.52 -13.58 -8.03
CA LYS A 88 -4.27 -12.34 -7.76
C LYS A 88 -4.32 -11.98 -6.28
N ARG A 89 -4.44 -12.95 -5.38
CA ARG A 89 -4.50 -12.70 -3.94
C ARG A 89 -3.20 -12.15 -3.33
N TYR A 90 -2.09 -12.25 -4.06
CA TYR A 90 -0.77 -11.77 -3.62
C TYR A 90 -0.36 -10.44 -4.25
N VAL A 91 -1.23 -9.86 -5.06
CA VAL A 91 -0.95 -8.60 -5.75
C VAL A 91 -2.12 -7.65 -5.58
N GLY A 92 -1.85 -6.49 -5.00
CA GLY A 92 -2.81 -5.39 -4.92
C GLY A 92 -2.50 -4.34 -5.96
N THR A 93 -3.52 -3.82 -6.62
CA THR A 93 -3.42 -2.66 -7.50
C THR A 93 -4.59 -1.73 -7.28
N SER A 94 -4.33 -0.42 -7.38
CA SER A 94 -5.37 0.60 -7.43
C SER A 94 -4.90 1.79 -8.26
N VAL A 95 -5.83 2.46 -8.89
CA VAL A 95 -5.58 3.69 -9.64
C VAL A 95 -6.51 4.77 -9.10
N VAL A 96 -5.91 5.86 -8.65
CA VAL A 96 -6.66 7.03 -8.15
C VAL A 96 -6.18 8.29 -8.85
N LYS A 97 -7.11 9.22 -9.07
CA LYS A 97 -6.83 10.54 -9.62
C LYS A 97 -7.07 11.60 -8.56
N ASP A 98 -6.15 12.52 -8.44
CA ASP A 98 -6.31 13.74 -7.67
C ASP A 98 -6.80 14.85 -8.62
N SER A 99 -8.05 15.26 -8.47
CA SER A 99 -8.66 16.30 -9.32
C SER A 99 -8.03 17.68 -9.12
N LYS A 100 -7.43 17.93 -7.94
CA LYS A 100 -6.79 19.23 -7.64
C LYS A 100 -5.47 19.41 -8.37
N THR A 101 -4.67 18.36 -8.45
CA THR A 101 -3.36 18.38 -9.12
C THR A 101 -3.41 17.84 -10.54
N GLY A 102 -4.46 17.11 -10.90
CA GLY A 102 -4.58 16.39 -12.17
C GLY A 102 -3.75 15.11 -12.24
N LYS A 103 -3.03 14.76 -11.18
CA LYS A 103 -2.17 13.58 -11.15
C LYS A 103 -2.98 12.30 -10.99
N THR A 104 -2.53 11.26 -11.66
CA THR A 104 -3.11 9.92 -11.57
C THR A 104 -2.03 8.97 -11.05
N TRP A 105 -2.35 8.25 -9.99
CA TRP A 105 -1.44 7.36 -9.29
C TRP A 105 -1.86 5.91 -9.47
N LEU A 106 -0.94 5.09 -10.00
CA LEU A 106 -1.04 3.63 -9.93
C LEU A 106 -0.24 3.14 -8.74
N LYS A 107 -0.89 2.48 -7.82
CA LYS A 107 -0.24 1.78 -6.70
C LYS A 107 -0.22 0.29 -6.99
N VAL A 108 0.93 -0.34 -6.79
CA VAL A 108 1.12 -1.78 -6.95
C VAL A 108 1.78 -2.33 -5.69
N VAL A 109 1.15 -3.31 -5.09
CA VAL A 109 1.70 -4.06 -3.96
C VAL A 109 1.95 -5.49 -4.41
N ASN A 110 3.21 -5.90 -4.42
CA ASN A 110 3.64 -7.21 -4.88
C ASN A 110 4.13 -8.05 -3.69
N ALA A 111 3.30 -8.95 -3.19
CA ALA A 111 3.67 -9.91 -2.15
C ALA A 111 4.28 -11.20 -2.69
N LEU A 112 4.43 -11.33 -4.02
CA LEU A 112 5.06 -12.51 -4.63
C LEU A 112 6.57 -12.52 -4.35
N PRO A 113 7.20 -13.71 -4.27
CA PRO A 113 8.64 -13.86 -4.07
C PRO A 113 9.45 -13.61 -5.36
N ARG A 114 8.88 -12.92 -6.33
CA ARG A 114 9.51 -12.61 -7.62
C ARG A 114 9.09 -11.24 -8.11
N THR A 115 9.91 -10.64 -8.94
CA THR A 115 9.59 -9.39 -9.63
C THR A 115 8.36 -9.54 -10.50
N LEU A 116 7.46 -8.57 -10.41
CA LEU A 116 6.25 -8.47 -11.21
C LEU A 116 6.45 -7.44 -12.31
N LYS A 117 6.22 -7.84 -13.55
CA LYS A 117 6.23 -6.95 -14.72
C LYS A 117 4.80 -6.81 -15.22
N LEU A 118 4.34 -5.57 -15.32
CA LEU A 118 3.00 -5.23 -15.75
C LEU A 118 3.04 -4.28 -16.94
N GLN A 119 2.16 -4.52 -17.91
CA GLN A 119 1.84 -3.56 -18.95
C GLN A 119 0.59 -2.80 -18.55
N VAL A 120 0.70 -1.48 -18.43
CA VAL A 120 -0.42 -0.59 -18.12
C VAL A 120 -0.97 -0.03 -19.43
N ASN A 121 -2.26 -0.23 -19.67
CA ASN A 121 -2.95 0.25 -20.86
C ASN A 121 -4.18 1.07 -20.47
N GLY A 122 -4.61 2.00 -21.34
CA GLY A 122 -5.82 2.81 -21.17
C GLY A 122 -5.55 4.28 -20.89
N LEU A 123 -4.51 4.61 -20.13
CA LEU A 123 -3.98 5.97 -19.94
C LEU A 123 -2.61 6.08 -20.63
N GLY A 124 -2.58 5.81 -21.92
CA GLY A 124 -1.34 5.55 -22.64
C GLY A 124 -0.93 4.09 -22.52
N SER A 125 0.33 3.80 -22.82
CA SER A 125 0.93 2.47 -22.69
C SER A 125 2.26 2.59 -21.94
N LYS A 126 2.35 1.94 -20.78
CA LYS A 126 3.53 2.02 -19.92
C LYS A 126 3.86 0.66 -19.33
N ALA A 127 5.10 0.22 -19.46
CA ALA A 127 5.60 -0.93 -18.75
C ALA A 127 6.10 -0.52 -17.36
N VAL A 128 5.70 -1.25 -16.34
CA VAL A 128 6.15 -1.03 -14.97
C VAL A 128 6.67 -2.32 -14.36
N GLU A 129 7.62 -2.19 -13.46
CA GLU A 129 8.23 -3.31 -12.78
C GLU A 129 8.23 -3.08 -11.27
N VAL A 130 7.77 -4.06 -10.51
CA VAL A 130 7.75 -4.03 -9.05
C VAL A 130 8.50 -5.23 -8.51
N LYS A 131 9.55 -4.99 -7.75
CA LYS A 131 10.40 -6.04 -7.17
C LYS A 131 9.60 -6.99 -6.29
N ALA A 132 10.19 -8.18 -6.07
CA ALA A 132 9.66 -9.15 -5.13
C ALA A 132 9.42 -8.52 -3.75
N ARG A 133 8.28 -8.83 -3.13
CA ARG A 133 7.94 -8.42 -1.76
C ARG A 133 8.13 -6.90 -1.55
N SER A 134 7.56 -6.11 -2.43
CA SER A 134 7.66 -4.65 -2.38
C SER A 134 6.39 -3.97 -2.89
N SER A 135 6.32 -2.68 -2.68
CA SER A 135 5.26 -1.83 -3.21
C SER A 135 5.86 -0.63 -3.93
N GLN A 136 5.13 -0.11 -4.90
CA GLN A 136 5.56 1.07 -5.66
C GLN A 136 4.38 1.86 -6.17
N VAL A 137 4.57 3.18 -6.30
CA VAL A 137 3.65 4.12 -6.93
C VAL A 137 4.23 4.60 -8.24
N PHE A 138 3.38 4.68 -9.24
CA PHE A 138 3.69 5.23 -10.56
C PHE A 138 2.73 6.37 -10.88
N GLU A 139 3.25 7.48 -11.38
CA GLU A 139 2.44 8.52 -12.00
C GLU A 139 2.13 8.12 -13.43
N LEU A 140 0.84 8.14 -13.79
CA LEU A 140 0.33 7.79 -15.12
C LEU A 140 -0.04 9.02 -15.92
#